data_36ea7a7367402371e1249b1690e8ff95
#
_entry.id   36ea7a7367402371e1249b1690e8ff95
#
_cell.length_a   1.000
_cell.length_b   1.000
_cell.length_c   1.000
_cell.angle_alpha   90.00
_cell.angle_beta   90.00
_cell.angle_gamma   90.00
#
_symmetry.space_group_name_H-M   'P 1'
#
loop_
_entity.id
_entity.type
_entity.pdbx_description
1 polymer ?
#
loop_
_entity_poly.entity_id
_entity_poly.type
_entity_poly.pdbx_seq_one_letter_code
_entity_poly.pdbx_strand_id
1 'polypeptide(L)' 'MTPAEAEHHLRHLLEQDDPAATEFFQHNGVLLKAALGSAFQAVEKHTLNFDFEQALEAMAAVPGSESTALESP' A
#
# COMPACT_ATOMS: atom_id res chain seq x y z
N MET A 1 -8.11 -6.29 -12.71
CA MET A 1 -6.97 -5.65 -12.03
C MET A 1 -6.18 -6.70 -11.26
N THR A 2 -4.88 -6.68 -11.39
CA THR A 2 -4.03 -7.60 -10.65
C THR A 2 -3.67 -7.02 -9.29
N PRO A 3 -3.19 -7.86 -8.35
CA PRO A 3 -2.77 -7.32 -7.07
C PRO A 3 -1.67 -6.25 -7.21
N ALA A 4 -0.74 -6.44 -8.13
CA ALA A 4 0.32 -5.45 -8.33
C ALA A 4 -0.25 -4.13 -8.83
N GLU A 5 -1.23 -4.20 -9.71
CA GLU A 5 -1.87 -2.98 -10.20
C GLU A 5 -2.64 -2.28 -9.10
N ALA A 6 -3.29 -3.06 -8.24
CA ALA A 6 -4.03 -2.47 -7.13
C ALA A 6 -3.09 -1.76 -6.17
N GLU A 7 -1.95 -2.38 -5.89
CA GLU A 7 -0.96 -1.76 -5.02
C GLU A 7 -0.43 -0.47 -5.63
N HIS A 8 -0.11 -0.50 -6.91
CA HIS A 8 0.41 0.67 -7.59
C HIS A 8 -0.61 1.81 -7.57
N HIS A 9 -1.86 1.49 -7.84
CA HIS A 9 -2.90 2.50 -7.84
C HIS A 9 -3.11 3.11 -6.45
N LEU A 10 -3.10 2.27 -5.43
CA LEU A 10 -3.23 2.75 -4.06
C LEU A 10 -2.08 3.68 -3.71
N ARG A 11 -0.85 3.28 -4.06
CA ARG A 11 0.30 4.12 -3.77
C ARG A 11 0.15 5.50 -4.40
N HIS A 12 -0.32 5.53 -5.62
CA HIS A 12 -0.52 6.80 -6.33
C HIS A 12 -1.52 7.68 -5.59
N LEU A 13 -2.62 7.10 -5.14
CA LEU A 13 -3.62 7.84 -4.39
C LEU A 13 -3.05 8.37 -3.08
N LEU A 14 -2.29 7.55 -2.39
CA LEU A 14 -1.69 7.97 -1.13
C LEU A 14 -0.69 9.10 -1.34
N GLU A 15 0.08 9.05 -2.40
CA GLU A 15 1.07 10.09 -2.67
C GLU A 15 0.42 11.43 -2.95
N GLN A 16 -0.80 11.41 -3.46
CA GLN A 16 -1.52 12.63 -3.75
C GLN A 16 -2.43 13.09 -2.61
N ASP A 17 -2.37 12.40 -1.47
CA ASP A 17 -3.26 12.68 -0.35
C ASP A 17 -4.72 12.64 -0.78
N ASP A 18 -5.05 11.72 -1.66
CA ASP A 18 -6.40 11.63 -2.22
C ASP A 18 -7.28 10.82 -1.28
N PRO A 19 -8.37 11.39 -0.75
CA PRO A 19 -9.24 10.63 0.16
C PRO A 19 -9.87 9.42 -0.50
N ALA A 20 -9.88 9.34 -1.81
CA ALA A 20 -10.37 8.15 -2.49
C ALA A 20 -9.55 6.92 -2.15
N ALA A 21 -8.36 7.10 -1.58
CA ALA A 21 -7.53 5.96 -1.17
C ALA A 21 -8.26 5.05 -0.19
N THR A 22 -9.05 5.62 0.72
CA THR A 22 -9.78 4.81 1.69
C THR A 22 -10.83 3.94 1.02
N GLU A 23 -11.59 4.52 0.10
CA GLU A 23 -12.58 3.76 -0.63
C GLU A 23 -11.93 2.70 -1.50
N PHE A 24 -10.87 3.08 -2.18
CA PHE A 24 -10.17 2.13 -3.03
C PHE A 24 -9.67 0.96 -2.21
N PHE A 25 -9.12 1.24 -1.04
CA PHE A 25 -8.60 0.20 -0.17
C PHE A 25 -9.71 -0.77 0.22
N GLN A 26 -10.87 -0.23 0.60
CA GLN A 26 -11.97 -1.07 1.04
C GLN A 26 -12.53 -1.92 -0.10
N HIS A 27 -12.62 -1.36 -1.29
CA HIS A 27 -13.18 -2.08 -2.42
C HIS A 27 -12.23 -3.13 -2.98
N ASN A 28 -10.94 -2.97 -2.79
CA ASN A 28 -9.94 -3.85 -3.37
C ASN A 28 -9.11 -4.56 -2.31
N GLY A 29 -9.71 -4.78 -1.14
CA GLY A 29 -8.99 -5.36 -0.02
C GLY A 29 -8.37 -6.71 -0.32
N VAL A 30 -9.08 -7.58 -1.07
CA VAL A 30 -8.56 -8.90 -1.36
C VAL A 30 -7.30 -8.80 -2.22
N LEU A 31 -7.35 -7.95 -3.24
CA LEU A 31 -6.18 -7.77 -4.10
C LEU A 31 -5.03 -7.16 -3.34
N LEU A 32 -5.34 -6.17 -2.51
CA LEU A 32 -4.30 -5.49 -1.75
C LEU A 32 -3.69 -6.42 -0.71
N LYS A 33 -4.49 -7.28 -0.12
CA LYS A 33 -3.94 -8.23 0.83
C LYS A 33 -2.97 -9.17 0.13
N ALA A 34 -3.30 -9.61 -1.06
CA ALA A 34 -2.41 -10.48 -1.82
C ALA A 34 -1.11 -9.76 -2.16
N ALA A 35 -1.19 -8.48 -2.49
CA ALA A 35 -0.01 -7.72 -2.89
C ALA A 35 0.84 -7.31 -1.70
N LEU A 36 0.20 -6.92 -0.59
CA LEU A 36 0.93 -6.34 0.54
C LEU A 36 1.37 -7.38 1.56
N GLY A 37 0.72 -8.55 1.55
CA GLY A 37 1.11 -9.60 2.49
C GLY A 37 1.04 -9.14 3.93
N SER A 38 2.12 -9.30 4.67
CA SER A 38 2.13 -8.97 6.09
C SER A 38 2.01 -7.48 6.36
N ALA A 39 2.27 -6.65 5.35
CA ALA A 39 2.14 -5.21 5.53
C ALA A 39 0.69 -4.75 5.40
N PHE A 40 -0.22 -5.63 4.98
CA PHE A 40 -1.60 -5.25 4.71
C PHE A 40 -2.25 -4.55 5.89
N GLN A 41 -2.10 -5.11 7.09
CA GLN A 41 -2.77 -4.56 8.25
C GLN A 41 -2.26 -3.17 8.60
N ALA A 42 -0.96 -2.96 8.51
CA ALA A 42 -0.40 -1.65 8.81
C ALA A 42 -0.85 -0.62 7.79
N VAL A 43 -0.83 -0.99 6.51
CA VAL A 43 -1.28 -0.09 5.46
C VAL A 43 -2.76 0.23 5.63
N GLU A 44 -3.56 -0.78 5.96
CA GLU A 44 -4.98 -0.58 6.18
C GLU A 44 -5.23 0.42 7.30
N LYS A 45 -4.56 0.21 8.42
CA LYS A 45 -4.75 1.07 9.57
C LYS A 45 -4.45 2.53 9.24
N HIS A 46 -3.32 2.76 8.61
CA HIS A 46 -2.91 4.12 8.31
C HIS A 46 -3.77 4.75 7.24
N THR A 47 -4.14 3.98 6.23
CA THR A 47 -4.99 4.50 5.16
C THR A 47 -6.36 4.91 5.69
N LEU A 48 -6.96 4.08 6.53
CA LEU A 48 -8.29 4.37 7.05
C LEU A 48 -8.28 5.50 8.07
N ASN A 49 -7.13 5.80 8.65
CA ASN A 49 -6.99 6.93 9.56
C ASN A 49 -6.52 8.20 8.84
N PHE A 50 -6.48 8.17 7.51
CA PHE A 50 -6.00 9.28 6.70
C PHE A 50 -4.56 9.65 7.01
N ASP A 51 -3.78 8.68 7.49
CA ASP A 51 -2.37 8.86 7.79
C ASP A 51 -1.59 8.33 6.59
N PHE A 52 -1.73 9.02 5.48
CA PHE A 52 -1.27 8.51 4.19
C PHE A 52 0.25 8.41 4.11
N GLU A 53 0.94 9.30 4.75
CA GLU A 53 2.40 9.24 4.76
C GLU A 53 2.89 7.96 5.43
N GLN A 54 2.27 7.62 6.55
CA GLN A 54 2.62 6.39 7.26
C GLN A 54 2.22 5.17 6.44
N ALA A 55 1.10 5.26 5.74
CA ALA A 55 0.67 4.16 4.88
C ALA A 55 1.69 3.91 3.78
N LEU A 56 2.24 4.98 3.19
CA LEU A 56 3.27 4.84 2.18
C LEU A 56 4.53 4.20 2.74
N GLU A 57 4.90 4.58 3.96
CA GLU A 57 6.06 3.97 4.58
C GLU A 57 5.86 2.48 4.83
N ALA A 58 4.64 2.12 5.25
CA ALA A 58 4.34 0.71 5.46
C ALA A 58 4.38 -0.06 4.14
N MET A 59 3.94 0.56 3.05
CA MET A 59 4.01 -0.08 1.75
C MET A 59 5.44 -0.28 1.29
N ALA A 60 6.32 0.65 1.63
CA ALA A 60 7.72 0.53 1.26
C ALA A 60 8.40 -0.61 1.97
N ALA A 61 7.82 -1.11 3.04
CA ALA A 61 8.38 -2.23 3.78
C ALA A 61 7.93 -3.58 3.24
N VAL A 62 7.14 -3.61 2.16
CA VAL A 62 6.71 -4.86 1.57
C VAL A 62 7.92 -5.64 1.08
N PRO A 63 8.04 -6.93 1.45
CA PRO A 63 9.24 -7.69 1.15
C PRO A 63 9.63 -7.71 -0.32
N GLY A 64 8.65 -7.75 -1.21
CA GLY A 64 8.96 -7.75 -2.63
C GLY A 64 9.63 -6.48 -3.09
N SER A 65 9.31 -5.36 -2.47
CA SER A 65 9.90 -4.08 -2.83
C SER A 65 11.29 -3.94 -2.28
N GLU A 66 11.50 -4.45 -1.09
CA GLU A 66 12.78 -4.20 -0.48
C GLU A 66 13.86 -5.11 -1.00
N SER A 67 13.50 -6.09 -1.79
CA SER A 67 14.55 -6.88 -2.41
C SER A 67 15.45 -6.01 -3.26
N THR A 68 14.91 -4.94 -3.81
CA THR A 68 15.74 -4.01 -4.53
C THR A 68 16.61 -3.17 -3.62
N ALA A 69 16.10 -2.87 -2.46
CA ALA A 69 16.87 -2.05 -1.54
C ALA A 69 18.04 -2.80 -0.98
N LEU A 70 17.98 -4.10 -0.97
CA LEU A 70 19.03 -4.89 -0.37
C LEU A 70 20.33 -4.82 -1.11
N GLU A 71 20.26 -4.52 -2.37
CA GLU A 71 21.50 -4.43 -3.10
C GLU A 71 22.28 -3.23 -2.74
N SER A 72 21.64 -2.26 -2.20
CA SER A 72 22.33 -1.03 -1.93
C SER A 72 23.50 -1.19 -0.99
N PRO A 73 23.44 -2.02 -0.02
CA PRO A 73 24.61 -2.16 0.87
C PRO A 73 25.78 -2.76 0.16
#